data_f23cf96d8af19fbb70337a0da40fb771
#
_entry.id   f23cf96d8af19fbb70337a0da40fb771
#
_cell.length_a   1.000
_cell.length_b   1.000
_cell.length_c   1.000
_cell.angle_alpha   90.00
_cell.angle_beta   90.00
_cell.angle_gamma   90.00
#
_symmetry.space_group_name_H-M   'P 1'
#
loop_
_entity.id
_entity.type
_entity.pdbx_description
1 polymer ?
#
loop_
_entity_poly.entity_id
_entity_poly.type
_entity_poly.pdbx_seq_one_letter_code
_entity_poly.pdbx_strand_id
1 'polypeptide(L)'
;TLWHSSAASDVYKRQEYAPPTVTYFIFAVHIMGASSIMGSINVITTILNMRAPGMTLMKMPLFVWSWLITAYLLIAVMPVLAGAVTMMLMDIHFGTSFFKAGGGGDPVLFQHIFWFFGHPEVYIMILPAFGIVSHIIETFSRKPIFGYDSMVYAIASIALLSFVVWAHHMFTVGMPIAGELFFMYSTMLIAIPTGFKVFNWLSTMFK
;
A
#
# COMPACT_ATOMS: atom_id res chain seq x y z
N THR A 1 44.70 2.10 8.84
CA THR A 1 43.77 3.25 8.99
C THR A 1 43.43 3.92 7.66
N LEU A 2 44.30 3.84 6.64
CA LEU A 2 44.06 4.41 5.29
C LEU A 2 43.09 3.61 4.40
N TRP A 3 42.91 2.32 4.65
CA TRP A 3 42.01 1.45 3.87
C TRP A 3 40.52 1.73 4.16
N HIS A 4 40.16 2.14 5.36
CA HIS A 4 38.76 2.47 5.69
C HIS A 4 38.32 3.83 5.09
N SER A 5 39.26 4.76 4.87
CA SER A 5 38.93 6.05 4.28
C SER A 5 38.65 5.94 2.76
N SER A 6 39.38 5.06 2.03
CA SER A 6 39.19 4.87 0.60
C SER A 6 37.88 4.11 0.29
N ALA A 7 37.56 3.04 1.05
CA ALA A 7 36.32 2.32 0.89
C ALA A 7 35.09 3.18 1.24
N ALA A 8 35.17 3.97 2.32
CA ALA A 8 34.12 4.93 2.68
C ALA A 8 33.96 6.04 1.63
N SER A 9 35.08 6.54 1.06
CA SER A 9 35.04 7.53 -0.02
C SER A 9 34.51 6.94 -1.33
N ASP A 10 34.79 5.67 -1.62
CA ASP A 10 34.25 4.98 -2.82
C ASP A 10 32.77 4.64 -2.69
N VAL A 11 32.32 4.28 -1.50
CA VAL A 11 30.88 4.12 -1.23
C VAL A 11 30.17 5.49 -1.30
N TYR A 12 30.78 6.54 -0.76
CA TYR A 12 30.26 7.91 -0.83
C TYR A 12 30.22 8.42 -2.28
N LYS A 13 31.28 8.20 -3.06
CA LYS A 13 31.32 8.55 -4.49
C LYS A 13 30.33 7.75 -5.34
N ARG A 14 30.10 6.48 -5.02
CA ARG A 14 29.08 5.68 -5.71
C ARG A 14 27.65 6.14 -5.40
N GLN A 15 27.40 6.76 -4.25
CA GLN A 15 26.11 7.42 -3.94
C GLN A 15 25.97 8.76 -4.67
N GLU A 16 27.07 9.45 -4.98
CA GLU A 16 27.05 10.66 -5.82
C GLU A 16 26.79 10.37 -7.32
N TYR A 17 27.14 9.17 -7.78
CA TYR A 17 26.91 8.70 -9.14
C TYR A 17 25.85 7.61 -9.17
N ALA A 18 24.61 7.97 -8.86
CA ALA A 18 23.50 7.10 -9.25
C ALA A 18 23.57 6.91 -10.78
N PRO A 19 23.61 5.66 -11.29
CA PRO A 19 23.70 5.45 -12.72
C PRO A 19 22.52 6.12 -13.41
N PRO A 20 22.66 6.63 -14.65
CA PRO A 20 21.56 7.26 -15.39
C PRO A 20 20.28 6.42 -15.44
N THR A 21 20.43 5.10 -15.32
CA THR A 21 19.32 4.14 -15.20
C THR A 21 18.38 4.39 -14.04
N VAL A 22 18.85 4.94 -12.91
CA VAL A 22 17.99 5.29 -11.75
C VAL A 22 17.01 6.41 -12.12
N THR A 23 17.47 7.40 -12.87
CA THR A 23 16.61 8.49 -13.37
C THR A 23 15.51 7.95 -14.27
N TYR A 24 15.83 7.06 -15.21
CA TYR A 24 14.81 6.44 -16.08
C TYR A 24 13.84 5.55 -15.28
N PHE A 25 14.35 4.83 -14.27
CA PHE A 25 13.48 4.08 -13.36
C PHE A 25 12.49 4.98 -12.62
N ILE A 26 12.94 6.14 -12.11
CA ILE A 26 12.07 7.11 -11.44
C ILE A 26 10.97 7.62 -12.39
N PHE A 27 11.31 7.97 -13.64
CA PHE A 27 10.32 8.36 -14.64
C PHE A 27 9.33 7.24 -14.97
N ALA A 28 9.81 6.00 -15.08
CA ALA A 28 8.92 4.85 -15.30
C ALA A 28 7.91 4.70 -14.15
N VAL A 29 8.35 4.83 -12.88
CA VAL A 29 7.46 4.80 -11.71
C VAL A 29 6.43 5.93 -11.74
N HIS A 30 6.80 7.15 -12.16
CA HIS A 30 5.85 8.25 -12.30
C HIS A 30 4.78 7.95 -13.37
N ILE A 31 5.17 7.43 -14.53
CA ILE A 31 4.23 7.07 -15.60
C ILE A 31 3.29 5.95 -15.14
N MET A 32 3.82 4.93 -14.48
CA MET A 32 3.01 3.85 -13.89
C MET A 32 2.04 4.38 -12.84
N GLY A 33 2.50 5.28 -11.97
CA GLY A 33 1.67 5.92 -10.96
C GLY A 33 0.52 6.73 -11.55
N ALA A 34 0.81 7.55 -12.56
CA ALA A 34 -0.22 8.31 -13.28
C ALA A 34 -1.25 7.39 -13.94
N SER A 35 -0.80 6.31 -14.59
CA SER A 35 -1.68 5.30 -15.18
C SER A 35 -2.58 4.63 -14.14
N SER A 36 -2.02 4.26 -12.98
CA SER A 36 -2.77 3.64 -11.87
C SER A 36 -3.83 4.58 -11.30
N ILE A 37 -3.52 5.87 -11.15
CA ILE A 37 -4.50 6.88 -10.71
C ILE A 37 -5.63 7.03 -11.73
N MET A 38 -5.33 7.14 -13.02
CA MET A 38 -6.35 7.24 -14.07
C MET A 38 -7.25 6.01 -14.12
N GLY A 39 -6.67 4.81 -14.01
CA GLY A 39 -7.41 3.56 -13.91
C GLY A 39 -8.32 3.51 -12.68
N SER A 40 -7.83 3.98 -11.54
CA SER A 40 -8.61 4.06 -10.30
C SER A 40 -9.79 5.02 -10.41
N ILE A 41 -9.60 6.20 -11.00
CA ILE A 41 -10.69 7.16 -11.26
C ILE A 41 -11.75 6.52 -12.17
N ASN A 42 -11.32 5.81 -13.22
CA ASN A 42 -12.24 5.10 -14.10
C ASN A 42 -13.05 4.04 -13.36
N VAL A 43 -12.41 3.20 -12.55
CA VAL A 43 -13.09 2.17 -11.72
C VAL A 43 -14.09 2.80 -10.76
N ILE A 44 -13.70 3.83 -10.01
CA ILE A 44 -14.58 4.53 -9.06
C ILE A 44 -15.79 5.11 -9.79
N THR A 45 -15.56 5.83 -10.88
CA THR A 45 -16.62 6.49 -11.66
C THR A 45 -17.59 5.46 -12.22
N THR A 46 -17.09 4.36 -12.77
CA THR A 46 -17.92 3.26 -13.30
C THR A 46 -18.77 2.64 -12.20
N ILE A 47 -18.16 2.31 -11.05
CA ILE A 47 -18.90 1.65 -9.96
C ILE A 47 -19.93 2.59 -9.33
N LEU A 48 -19.60 3.88 -9.14
CA LEU A 48 -20.52 4.81 -8.49
C LEU A 48 -21.66 5.27 -9.41
N ASN A 49 -21.41 5.46 -10.71
CA ASN A 49 -22.36 6.09 -11.62
C ASN A 49 -23.04 5.13 -12.62
N MET A 50 -22.46 3.94 -12.85
CA MET A 50 -22.90 3.04 -13.92
C MET A 50 -23.43 1.70 -13.40
N ARG A 51 -23.94 1.66 -12.16
CA ARG A 51 -24.59 0.45 -11.64
C ARG A 51 -25.90 0.17 -12.36
N ALA A 52 -26.24 -1.12 -12.46
CA ALA A 52 -27.52 -1.55 -12.99
C ALA A 52 -28.68 -0.92 -12.19
N PRO A 53 -29.82 -0.60 -12.85
CA PRO A 53 -31.00 -0.09 -12.15
C PRO A 53 -31.42 -0.99 -10.97
N GLY A 54 -31.62 -0.39 -9.80
CA GLY A 54 -31.96 -1.11 -8.55
C GLY A 54 -30.78 -1.71 -7.79
N MET A 55 -29.57 -1.66 -8.31
CA MET A 55 -28.37 -2.10 -7.60
C MET A 55 -27.83 -0.99 -6.71
N THR A 56 -28.20 -1.02 -5.42
CA THR A 56 -27.62 -0.16 -4.40
C THR A 56 -26.19 -0.63 -4.03
N LEU A 57 -25.42 0.21 -3.33
CA LEU A 57 -24.06 -0.15 -2.91
C LEU A 57 -24.03 -1.46 -2.11
N MET A 58 -24.94 -1.65 -1.16
CA MET A 58 -25.03 -2.86 -0.32
C MET A 58 -25.62 -4.09 -1.05
N LYS A 59 -25.90 -3.97 -2.35
CA LYS A 59 -26.28 -5.11 -3.21
C LYS A 59 -25.20 -5.46 -4.24
N MET A 60 -24.05 -4.76 -4.20
CA MET A 60 -22.93 -5.06 -5.10
C MET A 60 -22.23 -6.36 -4.69
N PRO A 61 -21.73 -7.14 -5.66
CA PRO A 61 -20.85 -8.28 -5.38
C PRO A 61 -19.61 -7.86 -4.56
N LEU A 62 -19.12 -8.72 -3.66
CA LEU A 62 -17.95 -8.44 -2.84
C LEU A 62 -16.69 -8.16 -3.65
N PHE A 63 -16.56 -8.75 -4.84
CA PHE A 63 -15.47 -8.43 -5.75
C PHE A 63 -15.50 -6.96 -6.22
N VAL A 64 -16.70 -6.42 -6.47
CA VAL A 64 -16.86 -5.01 -6.87
C VAL A 64 -16.51 -4.08 -5.69
N TRP A 65 -16.89 -4.43 -4.46
CA TRP A 65 -16.47 -3.72 -3.25
C TRP A 65 -14.96 -3.74 -3.08
N SER A 66 -14.32 -4.88 -3.29
CA SER A 66 -12.87 -4.98 -3.16
C SER A 66 -12.14 -4.08 -4.17
N TRP A 67 -12.61 -4.03 -5.42
CA TRP A 67 -12.05 -3.14 -6.44
C TRP A 67 -12.30 -1.66 -6.16
N LEU A 68 -13.49 -1.31 -5.67
CA LEU A 68 -13.81 0.07 -5.30
C LEU A 68 -12.86 0.59 -4.21
N ILE A 69 -12.68 -0.20 -3.15
CA ILE A 69 -11.80 0.16 -2.03
C ILE A 69 -10.34 0.17 -2.46
N THR A 70 -9.91 -0.79 -3.28
CA THR A 70 -8.58 -0.81 -3.88
C THR A 70 -8.30 0.45 -4.71
N ALA A 71 -9.27 0.90 -5.50
CA ALA A 71 -9.13 2.12 -6.30
C ALA A 71 -8.99 3.38 -5.42
N TYR A 72 -9.70 3.47 -4.30
CA TYR A 72 -9.49 4.55 -3.33
C TYR A 72 -8.11 4.51 -2.68
N LEU A 73 -7.62 3.32 -2.32
CA LEU A 73 -6.27 3.16 -1.79
C LEU A 73 -5.22 3.64 -2.79
N LEU A 74 -5.32 3.22 -4.06
CA LEU A 74 -4.40 3.64 -5.13
C LEU A 74 -4.32 5.16 -5.28
N ILE A 75 -5.47 5.85 -5.30
CA ILE A 75 -5.50 7.32 -5.38
C ILE A 75 -4.82 7.96 -4.17
N ALA A 76 -4.98 7.37 -2.99
CA ALA A 76 -4.41 7.92 -1.77
C ALA A 76 -2.89 7.71 -1.67
N VAL A 77 -2.36 6.56 -2.09
CA VAL A 77 -0.95 6.20 -1.85
C VAL A 77 -0.01 6.51 -3.01
N MET A 78 -0.49 6.52 -4.25
CA MET A 78 0.36 6.78 -5.43
C MET A 78 1.03 8.16 -5.41
N PRO A 79 0.37 9.26 -4.99
CA PRO A 79 1.03 10.56 -4.85
C PRO A 79 2.15 10.55 -3.81
N VAL A 80 2.05 9.74 -2.76
CA VAL A 80 3.10 9.61 -1.73
C VAL A 80 4.34 8.95 -2.31
N LEU A 81 4.19 7.86 -3.07
CA LEU A 81 5.30 7.24 -3.79
C LEU A 81 5.93 8.20 -4.79
N ALA A 82 5.10 8.89 -5.60
CA ALA A 82 5.58 9.89 -6.54
C ALA A 82 6.39 10.99 -5.84
N GLY A 83 5.93 11.45 -4.67
CA GLY A 83 6.67 12.41 -3.83
C GLY A 83 8.04 11.88 -3.39
N ALA A 84 8.11 10.64 -2.88
CA ALA A 84 9.36 10.02 -2.45
C ALA A 84 10.40 9.95 -3.57
N VAL A 85 9.99 9.46 -4.75
CA VAL A 85 10.93 9.30 -5.89
C VAL A 85 11.23 10.66 -6.55
N THR A 86 10.34 11.66 -6.46
CA THR A 86 10.64 13.04 -6.87
C THR A 86 11.70 13.66 -5.97
N MET A 87 11.59 13.51 -4.64
CA MET A 87 12.62 13.98 -3.71
C MET A 87 13.99 13.32 -4.01
N MET A 88 13.99 12.03 -4.34
CA MET A 88 15.21 11.32 -4.79
C MET A 88 15.76 11.91 -6.09
N LEU A 89 14.90 12.22 -7.06
CA LEU A 89 15.30 12.86 -8.32
C LEU A 89 15.94 14.23 -8.08
N MET A 90 15.37 15.01 -7.16
CA MET A 90 15.91 16.32 -6.77
C MET A 90 17.27 16.19 -6.10
N ASP A 91 17.47 15.19 -5.24
CA ASP A 91 18.77 14.91 -4.61
C ASP A 91 19.85 14.50 -5.64
N ILE A 92 19.46 13.83 -6.73
CA ILE A 92 20.39 13.40 -7.79
C ILE A 92 20.78 14.56 -8.69
N HIS A 93 19.82 15.39 -9.15
CA HIS A 93 20.03 16.33 -10.25
C HIS A 93 20.10 17.80 -9.83
N PHE A 94 19.53 18.16 -8.67
CA PHE A 94 19.39 19.55 -8.24
C PHE A 94 20.16 19.89 -6.95
N GLY A 95 20.97 18.95 -6.45
CA GLY A 95 21.82 19.18 -5.28
C GLY A 95 21.06 19.39 -3.98
N THR A 96 19.80 18.93 -3.90
CA THR A 96 19.07 18.87 -2.63
C THR A 96 19.63 17.76 -1.74
N SER A 97 19.25 17.73 -0.48
CA SER A 97 19.76 16.77 0.49
C SER A 97 18.63 16.18 1.36
N PHE A 98 17.50 15.85 0.78
CA PHE A 98 16.38 15.24 1.52
C PHE A 98 16.79 13.96 2.25
N PHE A 99 17.60 13.14 1.59
CA PHE A 99 18.01 11.82 2.09
C PHE A 99 19.50 11.70 2.37
N LYS A 100 20.26 12.81 2.27
CA LYS A 100 21.70 12.85 2.49
C LYS A 100 22.01 13.43 3.87
N ALA A 101 22.49 12.60 4.81
CA ALA A 101 22.81 13.03 6.17
C ALA A 101 23.84 14.16 6.22
N GLY A 102 24.86 14.16 5.35
CA GLY A 102 25.88 15.21 5.26
C GLY A 102 25.35 16.59 4.86
N GLY A 103 24.17 16.70 4.32
CA GLY A 103 23.48 17.93 3.96
C GLY A 103 22.29 18.27 4.88
N GLY A 104 22.16 17.58 6.00
CA GLY A 104 21.07 17.79 6.96
C GLY A 104 19.80 16.98 6.67
N GLY A 105 19.82 16.09 5.70
CA GLY A 105 18.71 15.17 5.39
C GLY A 105 18.78 13.87 6.20
N ASP A 106 17.78 13.01 6.00
CA ASP A 106 17.68 11.75 6.72
C ASP A 106 17.28 10.59 5.76
N PRO A 107 18.15 9.57 5.59
CA PRO A 107 17.81 8.37 4.81
C PRO A 107 16.59 7.60 5.37
N VAL A 108 16.34 7.69 6.69
CA VAL A 108 15.17 7.04 7.32
C VAL A 108 13.87 7.70 6.88
N LEU A 109 13.89 9.00 6.54
CA LEU A 109 12.75 9.70 5.97
C LEU A 109 12.26 9.01 4.68
N PHE A 110 13.18 8.60 3.78
CA PHE A 110 12.80 7.85 2.58
C PHE A 110 12.06 6.57 2.94
N GLN A 111 12.54 5.82 3.94
CA GLN A 111 11.89 4.58 4.37
C GLN A 111 10.48 4.84 4.90
N HIS A 112 10.26 5.90 5.69
CA HIS A 112 8.93 6.26 6.16
C HIS A 112 7.97 6.58 5.02
N ILE A 113 8.37 7.43 4.08
CA ILE A 113 7.52 7.81 2.94
C ILE A 113 7.26 6.59 2.04
N PHE A 114 8.31 5.80 1.76
CA PHE A 114 8.17 4.60 0.94
C PHE A 114 7.22 3.58 1.57
N TRP A 115 7.36 3.28 2.87
CA TRP A 115 6.51 2.29 3.53
C TRP A 115 5.11 2.79 3.83
N PHE A 116 4.91 4.10 3.96
CA PHE A 116 3.57 4.67 4.01
C PHE A 116 2.77 4.41 2.71
N PHE A 117 3.45 4.32 1.57
CA PHE A 117 2.91 3.76 0.34
C PHE A 117 2.93 2.22 0.37
N GLY A 118 4.07 1.61 0.71
CA GLY A 118 4.37 0.20 0.47
C GLY A 118 3.49 -0.76 1.27
N HIS A 119 3.07 -0.40 2.48
CA HIS A 119 2.16 -1.26 3.23
C HIS A 119 0.72 -1.25 2.68
N PRO A 120 0.07 -0.10 2.41
CA PRO A 120 -1.20 -0.12 1.67
C PRO A 120 -1.12 -0.83 0.32
N GLU A 121 0.03 -0.81 -0.36
CA GLU A 121 0.23 -1.51 -1.63
C GLU A 121 0.03 -3.03 -1.51
N VAL A 122 0.49 -3.66 -0.42
CA VAL A 122 0.25 -5.10 -0.21
C VAL A 122 -1.24 -5.40 0.02
N TYR A 123 -1.99 -4.46 0.59
CA TYR A 123 -3.44 -4.60 0.71
C TYR A 123 -4.17 -4.31 -0.60
N ILE A 124 -3.66 -3.42 -1.45
CA ILE A 124 -4.13 -3.23 -2.83
C ILE A 124 -4.05 -4.54 -3.61
N MET A 125 -3.01 -5.34 -3.40
CA MET A 125 -2.87 -6.65 -4.04
C MET A 125 -3.82 -7.70 -3.48
N ILE A 126 -4.01 -7.76 -2.15
CA ILE A 126 -4.77 -8.85 -1.52
C ILE A 126 -6.29 -8.62 -1.52
N LEU A 127 -6.78 -7.38 -1.47
CA LEU A 127 -8.22 -7.11 -1.39
C LEU A 127 -9.01 -7.64 -2.60
N PRO A 128 -8.56 -7.45 -3.86
CA PRO A 128 -9.23 -8.08 -5.01
C PRO A 128 -9.23 -9.60 -4.93
N ALA A 129 -8.15 -10.21 -4.45
CA ALA A 129 -8.07 -11.65 -4.23
C ALA A 129 -9.11 -12.12 -3.20
N PHE A 130 -9.33 -11.37 -2.13
CA PHE A 130 -10.41 -11.65 -1.17
C PHE A 130 -11.81 -11.58 -1.80
N GLY A 131 -12.01 -10.67 -2.74
CA GLY A 131 -13.23 -10.61 -3.55
C GLY A 131 -13.42 -11.85 -4.41
N ILE A 132 -12.37 -12.29 -5.10
CA ILE A 132 -12.38 -13.50 -5.92
C ILE A 132 -12.69 -14.73 -5.08
N VAL A 133 -11.99 -14.92 -3.94
CA VAL A 133 -12.20 -16.05 -3.03
C VAL A 133 -13.66 -16.09 -2.54
N SER A 134 -14.23 -14.92 -2.20
CA SER A 134 -15.64 -14.84 -1.77
C SER A 134 -16.59 -15.38 -2.86
N HIS A 135 -16.40 -15.00 -4.12
CA HIS A 135 -17.23 -15.48 -5.25
C HIS A 135 -17.04 -16.98 -5.53
N ILE A 136 -15.80 -17.48 -5.42
CA ILE A 136 -15.52 -18.90 -5.56
C ILE A 136 -16.27 -19.69 -4.49
N ILE A 137 -16.21 -19.27 -3.23
CA ILE A 137 -16.89 -19.93 -2.12
C ILE A 137 -18.41 -19.93 -2.30
N GLU A 138 -19.02 -18.80 -2.67
CA GLU A 138 -20.46 -18.73 -2.97
C GLU A 138 -20.85 -19.70 -4.08
N THR A 139 -20.09 -19.70 -5.18
CA THR A 139 -20.39 -20.51 -6.36
C THR A 139 -20.32 -22.01 -6.06
N PHE A 140 -19.24 -22.46 -5.42
CA PHE A 140 -19.04 -23.88 -5.16
C PHE A 140 -19.84 -24.41 -3.95
N SER A 141 -20.12 -23.56 -2.95
CA SER A 141 -21.02 -23.90 -1.86
C SER A 141 -22.50 -23.85 -2.25
N ARG A 142 -22.83 -23.20 -3.38
CA ARG A 142 -24.20 -22.93 -3.84
C ARG A 142 -25.04 -22.23 -2.77
N LYS A 143 -24.45 -21.29 -2.06
CA LYS A 143 -25.07 -20.51 -0.97
C LYS A 143 -24.63 -19.06 -1.06
N PRO A 144 -25.49 -18.10 -0.64
CA PRO A 144 -25.04 -16.74 -0.46
C PRO A 144 -23.98 -16.67 0.63
N ILE A 145 -23.07 -15.70 0.49
CA ILE A 145 -22.00 -15.48 1.49
C ILE A 145 -22.61 -15.19 2.85
N PHE A 146 -22.14 -15.87 3.87
CA PHE A 146 -22.53 -15.59 5.23
C PHE A 146 -21.96 -14.22 5.67
N GLY A 147 -22.82 -13.39 6.30
CA GLY A 147 -22.39 -12.12 6.86
C GLY A 147 -21.90 -11.11 5.82
N TYR A 148 -22.61 -10.92 4.70
CA TYR A 148 -22.25 -10.00 3.63
C TYR A 148 -21.86 -8.61 4.14
N ASP A 149 -22.65 -7.98 5.01
CA ASP A 149 -22.37 -6.64 5.53
C ASP A 149 -21.06 -6.61 6.34
N SER A 150 -20.83 -7.63 7.16
CA SER A 150 -19.57 -7.73 7.90
C SER A 150 -18.37 -7.94 6.99
N MET A 151 -18.54 -8.62 5.84
CA MET A 151 -17.49 -8.75 4.82
C MET A 151 -17.14 -7.41 4.18
N VAL A 152 -18.15 -6.58 3.87
CA VAL A 152 -17.95 -5.22 3.33
C VAL A 152 -17.20 -4.34 4.35
N TYR A 153 -17.67 -4.31 5.60
CA TYR A 153 -17.02 -3.54 6.64
C TYR A 153 -15.62 -4.04 6.97
N ALA A 154 -15.37 -5.34 6.90
CA ALA A 154 -14.04 -5.91 7.07
C ALA A 154 -13.06 -5.43 5.98
N ILE A 155 -13.49 -5.39 4.71
CA ILE A 155 -12.66 -4.87 3.61
C ILE A 155 -12.33 -3.39 3.85
N ALA A 156 -13.33 -2.57 4.20
CA ALA A 156 -13.12 -1.16 4.48
C ALA A 156 -12.21 -0.93 5.69
N SER A 157 -12.38 -1.70 6.77
CA SER A 157 -11.55 -1.61 7.97
C SER A 157 -10.09 -1.96 7.71
N ILE A 158 -9.83 -3.02 6.93
CA ILE A 158 -8.48 -3.41 6.51
C ILE A 158 -7.83 -2.26 5.75
N ALA A 159 -8.54 -1.66 4.80
CA ALA A 159 -8.04 -0.54 4.01
C ALA A 159 -7.69 0.67 4.88
N LEU A 160 -8.55 1.05 5.82
CA LEU A 160 -8.29 2.18 6.73
C LEU A 160 -7.10 1.90 7.67
N LEU A 161 -7.05 0.71 8.26
CA LEU A 161 -5.97 0.33 9.16
C LEU A 161 -4.63 0.24 8.44
N SER A 162 -4.60 -0.03 7.13
CA SER A 162 -3.38 -0.13 6.34
C SER A 162 -2.52 1.14 6.39
N PHE A 163 -3.12 2.31 6.65
CA PHE A 163 -2.41 3.59 6.75
C PHE A 163 -1.72 3.85 8.10
N VAL A 164 -1.98 3.06 9.12
CA VAL A 164 -1.45 3.29 10.48
C VAL A 164 -0.49 2.22 10.95
N VAL A 165 0.03 1.38 10.04
CA VAL A 165 0.86 0.22 10.39
C VAL A 165 2.21 0.18 9.64
N TRP A 166 2.49 1.11 8.73
CA TRP A 166 3.61 1.04 7.80
C TRP A 166 4.97 0.84 8.45
N ALA A 167 5.21 1.38 9.65
CA ALA A 167 6.54 1.37 10.24
C ALA A 167 6.91 0.04 10.93
N HIS A 168 6.04 -1.00 10.89
CA HIS A 168 6.46 -2.35 11.22
C HIS A 168 7.50 -2.92 10.23
N HIS A 169 7.67 -2.30 9.07
CA HIS A 169 8.77 -2.58 8.14
C HIS A 169 10.10 -1.94 8.58
N MET A 170 10.11 -1.18 9.69
CA MET A 170 11.23 -0.31 10.05
C MET A 170 11.70 -0.50 11.51
N PHE A 171 11.42 -1.62 12.15
CA PHE A 171 11.78 -1.85 13.56
C PHE A 171 13.30 -1.81 13.85
N THR A 172 14.13 -2.04 12.84
CA THR A 172 15.60 -2.05 12.98
C THR A 172 16.28 -0.71 12.68
N VAL A 173 15.53 0.36 12.40
CA VAL A 173 16.10 1.69 12.07
C VAL A 173 16.44 2.54 13.28
N GLY A 174 16.18 2.08 14.50
CA GLY A 174 16.42 2.84 15.74
C GLY A 174 15.21 3.67 16.19
N MET A 175 14.00 3.18 15.95
CA MET A 175 12.76 3.81 16.38
C MET A 175 12.64 3.81 17.93
N PRO A 176 12.04 4.86 18.55
CA PRO A 176 11.72 4.83 19.99
C PRO A 176 10.78 3.67 20.33
N ILE A 177 10.98 3.04 21.49
CA ILE A 177 10.17 1.89 21.96
C ILE A 177 8.66 2.17 21.90
N ALA A 178 8.22 3.40 22.24
CA ALA A 178 6.82 3.78 22.15
C ALA A 178 6.27 3.66 20.71
N GLY A 179 7.07 4.04 19.70
CA GLY A 179 6.74 3.89 18.29
C GLY A 179 6.68 2.42 17.86
N GLU A 180 7.66 1.62 18.27
CA GLU A 180 7.67 0.17 17.98
C GLU A 180 6.41 -0.51 18.54
N LEU A 181 6.07 -0.25 19.80
CA LEU A 181 4.87 -0.79 20.44
C LEU A 181 3.59 -0.33 19.72
N PHE A 182 3.50 0.95 19.34
CA PHE A 182 2.36 1.46 18.60
C PHE A 182 2.17 0.72 17.27
N PHE A 183 3.22 0.60 16.45
CA PHE A 183 3.12 -0.06 15.16
C PHE A 183 2.95 -1.59 15.28
N MET A 184 3.46 -2.20 16.34
CA MET A 184 3.20 -3.60 16.65
C MET A 184 1.73 -3.84 16.95
N TYR A 185 1.14 -3.10 17.89
CA TYR A 185 -0.28 -3.26 18.26
C TYR A 185 -1.22 -2.86 17.13
N SER A 186 -0.98 -1.76 16.43
CA SER A 186 -1.81 -1.35 15.28
C SER A 186 -1.80 -2.40 14.17
N THR A 187 -0.66 -3.05 13.93
CA THR A 187 -0.56 -4.16 12.98
C THR A 187 -1.40 -5.36 13.41
N MET A 188 -1.39 -5.69 14.69
CA MET A 188 -2.22 -6.79 15.23
C MET A 188 -3.72 -6.52 15.09
N LEU A 189 -4.16 -5.27 15.11
CA LEU A 189 -5.57 -4.92 14.93
C LEU A 189 -6.13 -5.35 13.57
N ILE A 190 -5.32 -5.44 12.52
CA ILE A 190 -5.75 -5.91 11.19
C ILE A 190 -6.16 -7.38 11.20
N ALA A 191 -5.66 -8.16 12.17
CA ALA A 191 -6.05 -9.56 12.32
C ALA A 191 -7.56 -9.70 12.63
N ILE A 192 -8.18 -8.72 13.30
CA ILE A 192 -9.61 -8.78 13.67
C ILE A 192 -10.50 -8.78 12.41
N PRO A 193 -10.50 -7.76 11.54
CA PRO A 193 -11.33 -7.79 10.32
C PRO A 193 -10.93 -8.93 9.36
N THR A 194 -9.66 -9.31 9.31
CA THR A 194 -9.23 -10.48 8.53
C THR A 194 -9.84 -11.77 9.07
N GLY A 195 -9.87 -11.93 10.39
CA GLY A 195 -10.52 -13.04 11.06
C GLY A 195 -12.02 -13.13 10.73
N PHE A 196 -12.74 -12.01 10.75
CA PHE A 196 -14.15 -11.97 10.34
C PHE A 196 -14.36 -12.51 8.93
N LYS A 197 -13.45 -12.19 7.99
CA LYS A 197 -13.55 -12.71 6.62
C LYS A 197 -13.37 -14.23 6.57
N VAL A 198 -12.35 -14.74 7.24
CA VAL A 198 -12.06 -16.19 7.26
C VAL A 198 -13.21 -16.96 7.92
N PHE A 199 -13.72 -16.51 9.05
CA PHE A 199 -14.86 -17.16 9.72
C PHE A 199 -16.16 -17.09 8.89
N ASN A 200 -16.41 -15.99 8.17
CA ASN A 200 -17.56 -15.91 7.27
C ASN A 200 -17.44 -16.85 6.06
N TRP A 201 -16.24 -17.04 5.51
CA TRP A 201 -16.00 -18.04 4.47
C TRP A 201 -16.23 -19.45 4.98
N LEU A 202 -15.69 -19.78 6.17
CA LEU A 202 -15.93 -21.08 6.80
C LEU A 202 -17.42 -21.31 7.05
N SER A 203 -18.12 -20.33 7.61
CA SER A 203 -19.57 -20.39 7.86
C SER A 203 -20.39 -20.57 6.58
N THR A 204 -19.95 -19.98 5.46
CA THR A 204 -20.60 -20.17 4.15
C THR A 204 -20.44 -21.62 3.67
N MET A 205 -19.27 -22.22 3.86
CA MET A 205 -19.00 -23.61 3.44
C MET A 205 -19.62 -24.65 4.40
N PHE A 206 -19.82 -24.28 5.66
CA PHE A 206 -20.40 -25.18 6.65
C PHE A 206 -21.86 -25.50 6.32
N LYS A 207 -22.24 -26.78 6.50
CA LYS A 207 -23.62 -27.24 6.21
C LYS A 207 -24.58 -26.85 7.31
#